data_bd7bab8b0ef4c8f84bb6852a08edef3e
#
_entry.id   bd7bab8b0ef4c8f84bb6852a08edef3e
#
_cell.length_a   1.000
_cell.length_b   1.000
_cell.length_c   1.000
_cell.angle_alpha   90.00
_cell.angle_beta   90.00
_cell.angle_gamma   90.00
#
_symmetry.space_group_name_H-M   'P 1'
#
loop_
_entity.id
_entity.type
_entity.pdbx_description
1 polymer ?
#
loop_
_entity_poly.entity_id
_entity_poly.type
_entity_poly.pdbx_seq_one_letter_code
_entity_poly.pdbx_strand_id
1 'polypeptide(L)'
;TLCQTLFPYTTLFRSGKQVIIRTLDIGADKQCDYFNMDPEDNPALGYRAIRICLTRPEVFKTQLRALYRASAFGNISIMYPMITSVWEVKQIKKIVEEVKEELRSQNIEFGEVAQGIMIETPAAVMISRELAKEVDFFSIGTNDLTQYTLAIDRQNPKLDDFYDAHHPAVLEMIRMVAQNAHAEGIWAGICGELGADLELTEQFLQMGIDELSVSPGRILPIRKIVRESECGCE
;
A
#
# COMPACT_ATOMS: atom_id res chain seq x y z
N THR A 1 -4.81 -22.19 -0.44
CA THR A 1 -4.61 -20.91 -1.13
C THR A 1 -3.39 -20.17 -0.62
N LEU A 2 -3.02 -20.29 0.68
CA LEU A 2 -1.81 -19.69 1.26
C LEU A 2 -0.50 -20.28 0.68
N CYS A 3 -0.51 -21.51 0.22
CA CYS A 3 0.68 -22.20 -0.27
C CYS A 3 1.15 -21.73 -1.67
N GLN A 4 0.25 -21.20 -2.49
CA GLN A 4 0.58 -20.71 -3.84
C GLN A 4 1.20 -19.31 -3.86
N THR A 5 0.97 -18.51 -2.80
CA THR A 5 1.51 -17.15 -2.69
C THR A 5 2.92 -17.11 -2.05
N LEU A 6 3.31 -18.15 -1.31
CA LEU A 6 4.61 -18.19 -0.63
C LEU A 6 5.81 -18.44 -1.57
N PHE A 7 5.58 -19.11 -2.69
CA PHE A 7 6.68 -19.51 -3.59
C PHE A 7 7.37 -18.34 -4.32
N PRO A 8 6.65 -17.36 -4.88
CA PRO A 8 7.27 -16.18 -5.48
C PRO A 8 8.02 -15.32 -4.47
N TYR A 9 7.45 -15.13 -3.27
CA TYR A 9 8.04 -14.29 -2.22
C TYR A 9 9.33 -14.87 -1.66
N THR A 10 9.43 -16.17 -1.47
CA THR A 10 10.66 -16.80 -1.00
C THR A 10 11.81 -16.68 -2.00
N THR A 11 11.51 -16.68 -3.29
CA THR A 11 12.52 -16.50 -4.34
C THR A 11 13.03 -15.05 -4.38
N LEU A 12 12.12 -14.06 -4.29
CA LEU A 12 12.48 -12.64 -4.20
C LEU A 12 13.32 -12.35 -2.94
N PHE A 13 12.92 -12.91 -1.81
CA PHE A 13 13.61 -12.77 -0.54
C PHE A 13 15.06 -13.28 -0.60
N ARG A 14 15.27 -14.42 -1.24
CA ARG A 14 16.61 -15.01 -1.44
C ARG A 14 17.46 -14.27 -2.46
N SER A 15 16.86 -13.50 -3.35
CA SER A 15 17.57 -12.74 -4.39
C SER A 15 18.17 -11.41 -3.90
N GLY A 16 17.97 -11.06 -2.63
CA GLY A 16 18.37 -9.75 -2.08
C GLY A 16 17.51 -8.57 -2.56
N LYS A 17 16.44 -8.85 -3.31
CA LYS A 17 15.49 -7.83 -3.75
C LYS A 17 14.58 -7.38 -2.60
N GLN A 18 14.13 -6.15 -2.66
CA GLN A 18 13.13 -5.62 -1.73
C GLN A 18 11.81 -6.36 -1.86
N VAL A 19 11.21 -6.70 -0.71
CA VAL A 19 9.87 -7.30 -0.63
C VAL A 19 9.00 -6.41 0.24
N ILE A 20 7.98 -5.81 -0.35
CA ILE A 20 7.01 -4.98 0.37
C ILE A 20 5.89 -5.87 0.89
N ILE A 21 5.65 -5.83 2.19
CA ILE A 21 4.61 -6.60 2.84
C ILE A 21 3.57 -5.64 3.43
N ARG A 22 2.35 -5.74 2.93
CA ARG A 22 1.22 -4.99 3.47
C ARG A 22 0.74 -5.61 4.77
N THR A 23 0.51 -4.78 5.78
CA THR A 23 -0.13 -5.22 7.02
C THR A 23 -1.59 -5.55 6.80
N LEU A 24 -2.25 -6.06 7.85
CA LEU A 24 -3.63 -6.51 7.82
C LEU A 24 -4.55 -5.51 7.11
N ASP A 25 -5.27 -5.99 6.08
CA ASP A 25 -6.28 -5.24 5.35
C ASP A 25 -7.54 -6.09 5.19
N ILE A 26 -8.24 -6.24 6.29
CA ILE A 26 -9.56 -6.88 6.38
C ILE A 26 -10.58 -5.89 6.95
N GLY A 27 -11.84 -6.15 6.65
CA GLY A 27 -13.01 -5.42 7.15
C GLY A 27 -14.21 -6.37 7.24
N ALA A 28 -15.37 -5.87 7.60
CA ALA A 28 -16.59 -6.65 7.73
C ALA A 28 -17.05 -7.30 6.40
N ASP A 29 -16.54 -6.82 5.26
CA ASP A 29 -16.74 -7.39 3.92
C ASP A 29 -15.97 -8.70 3.69
N LYS A 30 -14.91 -8.92 4.47
CA LYS A 30 -14.09 -10.14 4.43
C LYS A 30 -14.24 -10.86 5.76
N GLN A 31 -15.34 -11.57 5.93
CA GLN A 31 -15.61 -12.31 7.17
C GLN A 31 -14.45 -13.25 7.49
N CYS A 32 -13.83 -13.00 8.61
CA CYS A 32 -12.85 -13.89 9.21
C CYS A 32 -13.31 -14.16 10.63
N ASP A 33 -13.75 -15.38 10.90
CA ASP A 33 -14.32 -15.80 12.19
C ASP A 33 -13.39 -15.47 13.39
N TYR A 34 -12.08 -15.43 13.13
CA TYR A 34 -11.08 -15.10 14.15
C TYR A 34 -11.25 -13.70 14.73
N PHE A 35 -11.75 -12.74 13.94
CA PHE A 35 -11.84 -11.34 14.37
C PHE A 35 -13.18 -11.00 15.03
N ASN A 36 -14.21 -11.87 14.91
CA ASN A 36 -15.55 -11.63 15.44
C ASN A 36 -16.01 -10.18 15.18
N MET A 37 -15.98 -9.76 13.93
CA MET A 37 -16.38 -8.41 13.55
C MET A 37 -17.89 -8.35 13.40
N ASP A 38 -18.48 -7.32 13.99
CA ASP A 38 -19.90 -7.05 13.83
C ASP A 38 -20.21 -6.69 12.37
N PRO A 39 -21.39 -7.05 11.85
CA PRO A 39 -21.85 -6.58 10.55
C PRO A 39 -21.93 -5.06 10.52
N GLU A 40 -21.51 -4.46 9.41
CA GLU A 40 -21.59 -3.01 9.18
C GLU A 40 -22.38 -2.73 7.92
N ASP A 41 -23.17 -1.65 7.91
CA ASP A 41 -23.95 -1.23 6.73
C ASP A 41 -23.03 -0.79 5.58
N ASN A 42 -21.88 -0.21 5.90
CA ASN A 42 -20.89 0.28 4.93
C ASN A 42 -19.47 -0.22 5.27
N PRO A 43 -19.16 -1.51 5.07
CA PRO A 43 -17.89 -2.10 5.49
C PRO A 43 -16.65 -1.42 4.92
N ALA A 44 -16.74 -0.90 3.69
CA ALA A 44 -15.64 -0.18 3.05
C ALA A 44 -15.28 1.13 3.77
N LEU A 45 -16.24 1.75 4.43
CA LEU A 45 -16.06 2.99 5.21
C LEU A 45 -15.89 2.73 6.73
N GLY A 46 -16.01 1.48 7.14
CA GLY A 46 -16.13 1.05 8.52
C GLY A 46 -14.81 0.71 9.22
N TYR A 47 -14.93 -0.23 10.14
CA TYR A 47 -13.85 -0.72 10.99
C TYR A 47 -13.00 -1.75 10.23
N ARG A 48 -11.94 -1.27 9.56
CA ARG A 48 -11.07 -2.09 8.72
C ARG A 48 -9.60 -1.66 8.80
N ALA A 49 -8.73 -2.54 8.33
CA ALA A 49 -7.32 -2.27 8.07
C ALA A 49 -6.60 -1.63 9.27
N ILE A 50 -5.98 -0.47 9.09
CA ILE A 50 -5.24 0.21 10.15
C ILE A 50 -6.09 0.56 11.37
N ARG A 51 -7.39 0.79 11.20
CA ARG A 51 -8.31 1.05 12.31
C ARG A 51 -8.38 -0.14 13.27
N ILE A 52 -8.43 -1.36 12.73
CA ILE A 52 -8.34 -2.60 13.52
C ILE A 52 -6.96 -2.68 14.20
N CYS A 53 -5.89 -2.44 13.46
CA CYS A 53 -4.52 -2.53 13.97
C CYS A 53 -4.28 -1.59 15.18
N LEU A 54 -4.80 -0.36 15.12
CA LEU A 54 -4.62 0.63 16.18
C LEU A 54 -5.49 0.38 17.41
N THR A 55 -6.66 -0.23 17.24
CA THR A 55 -7.60 -0.53 18.34
C THR A 55 -7.42 -1.93 18.94
N ARG A 56 -6.77 -2.83 18.20
CA ARG A 56 -6.37 -4.17 18.66
C ARG A 56 -4.84 -4.35 18.52
N PRO A 57 -4.06 -3.61 19.31
CA PRO A 57 -2.60 -3.54 19.16
C PRO A 57 -1.90 -4.89 19.34
N GLU A 58 -2.48 -5.85 20.06
CA GLU A 58 -1.95 -7.19 20.23
C GLU A 58 -1.85 -7.98 18.92
N VAL A 59 -2.86 -7.82 18.02
CA VAL A 59 -2.85 -8.43 16.69
C VAL A 59 -1.78 -7.77 15.84
N PHE A 60 -1.75 -6.44 15.84
CA PHE A 60 -0.79 -5.66 15.06
C PHE A 60 0.65 -5.92 15.49
N LYS A 61 0.93 -5.90 16.78
CA LYS A 61 2.25 -6.25 17.34
C LYS A 61 2.70 -7.66 16.96
N THR A 62 1.78 -8.62 16.91
CA THR A 62 2.11 -9.99 16.50
C THR A 62 2.58 -10.01 15.05
N GLN A 63 1.89 -9.30 14.14
CA GLN A 63 2.30 -9.20 12.75
C GLN A 63 3.62 -8.43 12.60
N LEU A 64 3.76 -7.28 13.24
CA LEU A 64 5.00 -6.49 13.22
C LEU A 64 6.19 -7.28 13.74
N ARG A 65 6.04 -8.00 14.86
CA ARG A 65 7.10 -8.85 15.43
C ARG A 65 7.54 -9.91 14.41
N ALA A 66 6.61 -10.54 13.70
CA ALA A 66 6.94 -11.52 12.68
C ALA A 66 7.71 -10.87 11.50
N LEU A 67 7.30 -9.68 11.05
CA LEU A 67 7.93 -8.94 9.95
C LEU A 67 9.34 -8.46 10.33
N TYR A 68 9.52 -7.89 11.53
CA TYR A 68 10.84 -7.48 12.00
C TYR A 68 11.78 -8.67 12.18
N ARG A 69 11.33 -9.80 12.72
CA ARG A 69 12.14 -11.03 12.79
C ARG A 69 12.52 -11.53 11.39
N ALA A 70 11.62 -11.45 10.43
CA ALA A 70 11.89 -11.85 9.05
C ALA A 70 12.92 -10.92 8.37
N SER A 71 13.02 -9.65 8.76
CA SER A 71 13.96 -8.70 8.18
C SER A 71 15.44 -9.03 8.47
N ALA A 72 15.72 -9.86 9.47
CA ALA A 72 17.07 -10.42 9.68
C ALA A 72 17.55 -11.32 8.53
N PHE A 73 16.65 -11.82 7.70
CA PHE A 73 16.92 -12.79 6.63
C PHE A 73 16.77 -12.21 5.21
N GLY A 74 16.34 -10.96 5.06
CA GLY A 74 16.18 -10.35 3.75
C GLY A 74 15.65 -8.91 3.80
N ASN A 75 15.65 -8.27 2.64
CA ASN A 75 15.25 -6.87 2.49
C ASN A 75 13.71 -6.76 2.48
N ILE A 76 13.14 -6.45 3.65
CA ILE A 76 11.69 -6.25 3.85
C ILE A 76 11.38 -4.77 3.99
N SER A 77 10.25 -4.38 3.40
CA SER A 77 9.58 -3.12 3.71
C SER A 77 8.15 -3.40 4.17
N ILE A 78 7.64 -2.59 5.06
CA ILE A 78 6.27 -2.71 5.59
C ILE A 78 5.42 -1.58 5.02
N MET A 79 4.20 -1.91 4.58
CA MET A 79 3.25 -0.97 4.03
C MET A 79 1.95 -1.00 4.83
N TYR A 80 1.47 0.17 5.26
CA TYR A 80 0.26 0.31 6.08
C TYR A 80 -0.90 0.81 5.23
N PRO A 81 -2.02 0.03 5.16
CA PRO A 81 -3.19 0.39 4.37
C PRO A 81 -4.13 1.36 5.09
N MET A 82 -5.03 2.00 4.31
CA MET A 82 -6.17 2.79 4.80
C MET A 82 -5.80 4.00 5.70
N ILE A 83 -4.68 4.63 5.41
CA ILE A 83 -4.25 5.83 6.13
C ILE A 83 -5.09 7.03 5.70
N THR A 84 -5.49 7.85 6.69
CA THR A 84 -6.26 9.07 6.49
C THR A 84 -5.64 10.29 7.18
N SER A 85 -4.67 10.08 8.08
CA SER A 85 -4.08 11.17 8.89
C SER A 85 -2.64 10.90 9.31
N VAL A 86 -1.89 11.98 9.55
CA VAL A 86 -0.54 11.93 10.16
C VAL A 86 -0.59 11.33 11.58
N TRP A 87 -1.69 11.52 12.30
CA TRP A 87 -1.86 10.93 13.62
C TRP A 87 -1.78 9.40 13.58
N GLU A 88 -2.45 8.75 12.62
CA GLU A 88 -2.38 7.29 12.45
C GLU A 88 -0.95 6.82 12.23
N VAL A 89 -0.20 7.49 11.37
CA VAL A 89 1.22 7.16 11.10
C VAL A 89 2.05 7.28 12.39
N LYS A 90 1.83 8.32 13.19
CA LYS A 90 2.52 8.49 14.48
C LYS A 90 2.15 7.40 15.49
N GLN A 91 0.89 6.95 15.54
CA GLN A 91 0.51 5.81 16.38
C GLN A 91 1.16 4.51 15.91
N ILE A 92 1.24 4.27 14.60
CA ILE A 92 1.94 3.13 14.03
C ILE A 92 3.41 3.12 14.47
N LYS A 93 4.12 4.23 14.28
CA LYS A 93 5.53 4.38 14.69
C LYS A 93 5.74 4.07 16.15
N LYS A 94 4.83 4.52 17.02
CA LYS A 94 4.89 4.22 18.47
C LYS A 94 4.80 2.71 18.72
N ILE A 95 3.83 2.02 18.10
CA ILE A 95 3.67 0.57 18.27
C ILE A 95 4.88 -0.18 17.68
N VAL A 96 5.44 0.30 16.57
CA VAL A 96 6.65 -0.26 15.95
C VAL A 96 7.83 -0.17 16.93
N GLU A 97 8.05 0.97 17.57
CA GLU A 97 9.15 1.10 18.55
C GLU A 97 8.93 0.21 19.78
N GLU A 98 7.71 0.06 20.25
CA GLU A 98 7.38 -0.90 21.33
C GLU A 98 7.77 -2.34 20.92
N VAL A 99 7.47 -2.75 19.68
CA VAL A 99 7.85 -4.08 19.16
C VAL A 99 9.37 -4.23 19.03
N LYS A 100 10.07 -3.21 18.52
CA LYS A 100 11.53 -3.23 18.43
C LYS A 100 12.17 -3.34 19.81
N GLU A 101 11.65 -2.64 20.80
CA GLU A 101 12.14 -2.70 22.18
C GLU A 101 11.92 -4.09 22.78
N GLU A 102 10.74 -4.69 22.58
CA GLU A 102 10.45 -6.07 22.97
C GLU A 102 11.47 -7.05 22.34
N LEU A 103 11.78 -6.92 21.04
CA LEU A 103 12.74 -7.79 20.35
C LEU A 103 14.17 -7.60 20.88
N ARG A 104 14.59 -6.33 21.11
CA ARG A 104 15.90 -6.02 21.70
C ARG A 104 16.05 -6.63 23.10
N SER A 105 15.02 -6.51 23.93
CA SER A 105 15.02 -7.07 25.30
C SER A 105 15.14 -8.59 25.34
N GLN A 106 14.68 -9.26 24.28
CA GLN A 106 14.76 -10.71 24.09
C GLN A 106 16.01 -11.16 23.31
N ASN A 107 16.91 -10.24 22.97
CA ASN A 107 18.10 -10.48 22.13
C ASN A 107 17.73 -11.13 20.76
N ILE A 108 16.61 -10.74 20.19
CA ILE A 108 16.19 -11.21 18.87
C ILE A 108 16.68 -10.21 17.82
N GLU A 109 17.47 -10.70 16.85
CA GLU A 109 17.99 -9.89 15.76
C GLU A 109 16.90 -9.49 14.76
N PHE A 110 16.99 -8.26 14.26
CA PHE A 110 16.19 -7.75 13.16
C PHE A 110 16.98 -6.70 12.36
N GLY A 111 16.64 -6.54 11.09
CA GLY A 111 17.26 -5.57 10.17
C GLY A 111 16.51 -4.24 10.13
N GLU A 112 17.07 -3.33 9.35
CA GLU A 112 16.38 -2.08 8.99
C GLU A 112 15.21 -2.38 8.05
N VAL A 113 14.07 -1.73 8.32
CA VAL A 113 12.81 -1.94 7.59
C VAL A 113 12.25 -0.60 7.18
N ALA A 114 12.22 -0.34 5.88
CA ALA A 114 11.54 0.82 5.32
C ALA A 114 10.02 0.72 5.57
N GLN A 115 9.43 1.83 5.97
CA GLN A 115 8.01 1.90 6.32
C GLN A 115 7.28 2.85 5.38
N GLY A 116 6.34 2.33 4.62
CA GLY A 116 5.50 3.10 3.73
C GLY A 116 4.02 3.00 4.06
N ILE A 117 3.23 3.77 3.37
CA ILE A 117 1.77 3.78 3.51
C ILE A 117 1.09 3.63 2.16
N MET A 118 -0.13 3.10 2.19
CA MET A 118 -1.00 3.19 1.02
C MET A 118 -1.71 4.54 1.01
N ILE A 119 -1.61 5.23 -0.13
CA ILE A 119 -2.42 6.40 -0.44
C ILE A 119 -3.61 5.90 -1.25
N GLU A 120 -4.72 5.70 -0.57
CA GLU A 120 -5.93 5.11 -1.16
C GLU A 120 -7.23 5.78 -0.67
N THR A 121 -7.08 6.88 0.05
CA THR A 121 -8.21 7.74 0.45
C THR A 121 -7.98 9.17 -0.04
N PRO A 122 -9.02 9.90 -0.47
CA PRO A 122 -8.89 11.31 -0.84
C PRO A 122 -8.27 12.18 0.28
N ALA A 123 -8.54 11.86 1.54
CA ALA A 123 -7.95 12.54 2.67
C ALA A 123 -6.42 12.40 2.68
N ALA A 124 -5.88 11.19 2.47
CA ALA A 124 -4.44 10.97 2.41
C ALA A 124 -3.79 11.69 1.23
N VAL A 125 -4.46 11.74 0.06
CA VAL A 125 -3.99 12.50 -1.10
C VAL A 125 -3.80 13.98 -0.75
N MET A 126 -4.81 14.59 -0.14
CA MET A 126 -4.80 16.03 0.18
C MET A 126 -3.71 16.43 1.18
N ILE A 127 -3.29 15.52 2.04
CA ILE A 127 -2.22 15.75 3.03
C ILE A 127 -0.97 14.93 2.72
N SER A 128 -0.81 14.49 1.47
CA SER A 128 0.28 13.58 1.09
C SER A 128 1.68 14.19 1.32
N ARG A 129 1.82 15.50 1.21
CA ARG A 129 3.08 16.17 1.53
C ARG A 129 3.48 16.06 3.00
N GLU A 130 2.51 16.21 3.91
CA GLU A 130 2.73 16.05 5.35
C GLU A 130 3.00 14.57 5.70
N LEU A 131 2.30 13.65 5.03
CA LEU A 131 2.50 12.21 5.20
C LEU A 131 3.88 11.78 4.69
N ALA A 132 4.37 12.36 3.60
CA ALA A 132 5.68 12.03 3.02
C ALA A 132 6.85 12.29 3.98
N LYS A 133 6.73 13.26 4.89
CA LYS A 133 7.72 13.54 5.93
C LYS A 133 7.81 12.46 7.01
N GLU A 134 6.84 11.59 7.06
CA GLU A 134 6.70 10.60 8.12
C GLU A 134 7.02 9.17 7.66
N VAL A 135 7.23 8.93 6.36
CA VAL A 135 7.40 7.58 5.82
C VAL A 135 8.49 7.53 4.75
N ASP A 136 8.89 6.31 4.37
CA ASP A 136 9.98 6.10 3.42
C ASP A 136 9.47 5.94 1.97
N PHE A 137 8.18 5.66 1.78
CA PHE A 137 7.58 5.52 0.45
C PHE A 137 6.06 5.58 0.48
N PHE A 138 5.48 5.82 -0.69
CA PHE A 138 4.05 5.69 -0.95
C PHE A 138 3.75 4.54 -1.92
N SER A 139 2.63 3.87 -1.70
CA SER A 139 2.00 2.98 -2.65
C SER A 139 0.56 3.42 -2.88
N ILE A 140 0.23 3.83 -4.09
CA ILE A 140 -1.10 4.35 -4.41
C ILE A 140 -2.04 3.18 -4.67
N GLY A 141 -3.02 2.99 -3.80
CA GLY A 141 -4.06 1.97 -3.89
C GLY A 141 -5.20 2.41 -4.79
N THR A 142 -5.03 2.26 -6.10
CA THR A 142 -5.93 2.87 -7.10
C THR A 142 -7.37 2.37 -7.02
N ASN A 143 -7.60 1.12 -6.64
CA ASN A 143 -8.96 0.58 -6.55
C ASN A 143 -9.78 1.26 -5.46
N ASP A 144 -9.24 1.37 -4.24
CA ASP A 144 -9.92 2.04 -3.13
C ASP A 144 -9.93 3.55 -3.33
N LEU A 145 -8.84 4.14 -3.88
CA LEU A 145 -8.82 5.56 -4.22
C LEU A 145 -9.94 5.94 -5.20
N THR A 146 -10.13 5.16 -6.26
CA THR A 146 -11.22 5.38 -7.22
C THR A 146 -12.59 5.24 -6.55
N GLN A 147 -12.78 4.16 -5.79
CA GLN A 147 -14.03 3.92 -5.06
C GLN A 147 -14.42 5.09 -4.15
N TYR A 148 -13.50 5.58 -3.34
CA TYR A 148 -13.77 6.68 -2.41
C TYR A 148 -13.88 8.05 -3.09
N THR A 149 -13.12 8.28 -4.17
CA THR A 149 -13.18 9.53 -4.93
C THR A 149 -14.49 9.68 -5.66
N LEU A 150 -14.96 8.60 -6.31
CA LEU A 150 -16.21 8.61 -7.06
C LEU A 150 -17.44 8.29 -6.19
N ALA A 151 -17.26 7.94 -4.92
CA ALA A 151 -18.31 7.50 -4.01
C ALA A 151 -19.11 6.30 -4.55
N ILE A 152 -18.43 5.34 -5.15
CA ILE A 152 -18.99 4.16 -5.82
C ILE A 152 -18.48 2.90 -5.16
N ASP A 153 -19.39 2.01 -4.77
CA ASP A 153 -19.03 0.65 -4.37
C ASP A 153 -18.67 -0.17 -5.62
N ARG A 154 -17.38 -0.44 -5.80
CA ARG A 154 -16.84 -1.21 -6.93
C ARG A 154 -17.30 -2.68 -6.97
N GLN A 155 -17.91 -3.17 -5.89
CA GLN A 155 -18.46 -4.53 -5.83
C GLN A 155 -19.93 -4.58 -6.24
N ASN A 156 -20.55 -3.43 -6.48
CA ASN A 156 -21.94 -3.35 -6.89
C ASN A 156 -22.08 -3.29 -8.43
N PRO A 157 -22.46 -4.39 -9.11
CA PRO A 157 -22.53 -4.44 -10.57
C PRO A 157 -23.56 -3.48 -11.19
N LYS A 158 -24.44 -2.89 -10.38
CA LYS A 158 -25.38 -1.86 -10.87
C LYS A 158 -24.71 -0.51 -11.11
N LEU A 159 -23.49 -0.35 -10.63
CA LEU A 159 -22.73 0.89 -10.72
C LEU A 159 -21.59 0.82 -11.75
N ASP A 160 -21.46 -0.27 -12.50
CA ASP A 160 -20.38 -0.46 -13.47
C ASP A 160 -20.33 0.68 -14.51
N ASP A 161 -21.50 1.14 -14.98
CA ASP A 161 -21.60 2.25 -15.96
C ASP A 161 -21.15 3.62 -15.38
N PHE A 162 -21.06 3.75 -14.06
CA PHE A 162 -20.62 4.95 -13.36
C PHE A 162 -19.18 4.87 -12.88
N TYR A 163 -18.61 3.67 -12.87
CA TYR A 163 -17.25 3.43 -12.42
C TYR A 163 -16.26 3.68 -13.55
N ASP A 164 -15.60 4.82 -13.52
CA ASP A 164 -14.53 5.18 -14.44
C ASP A 164 -13.19 5.18 -13.74
N ALA A 165 -12.39 4.14 -13.97
CA ALA A 165 -11.03 4.03 -13.41
C ALA A 165 -10.07 5.09 -13.99
N HIS A 166 -10.32 5.58 -15.21
CA HIS A 166 -9.55 6.64 -15.88
C HIS A 166 -10.06 8.05 -15.54
N HIS A 167 -10.93 8.18 -14.53
CA HIS A 167 -11.55 9.45 -14.18
C HIS A 167 -10.49 10.54 -13.93
N PRO A 168 -10.61 11.73 -14.53
CA PRO A 168 -9.60 12.79 -14.44
C PRO A 168 -9.24 13.18 -13.00
N ALA A 169 -10.19 13.13 -12.06
CA ALA A 169 -9.92 13.41 -10.66
C ALA A 169 -8.97 12.38 -10.03
N VAL A 170 -9.10 11.10 -10.38
CA VAL A 170 -8.23 10.04 -9.87
C VAL A 170 -6.82 10.20 -10.43
N LEU A 171 -6.69 10.46 -11.73
CA LEU A 171 -5.40 10.68 -12.38
C LEU A 171 -4.69 11.92 -11.81
N GLU A 172 -5.43 13.00 -11.54
CA GLU A 172 -4.88 14.20 -10.91
C GLU A 172 -4.42 13.94 -9.47
N MET A 173 -5.17 13.13 -8.71
CA MET A 173 -4.77 12.71 -7.37
C MET A 173 -3.47 11.90 -7.40
N ILE A 174 -3.32 10.97 -8.34
CA ILE A 174 -2.09 10.20 -8.53
C ILE A 174 -0.91 11.13 -8.80
N ARG A 175 -1.08 12.09 -9.73
CA ARG A 175 -0.05 13.08 -10.06
C ARG A 175 0.36 13.91 -8.84
N MET A 176 -0.61 14.39 -8.07
CA MET A 176 -0.37 15.16 -6.84
C MET A 176 0.44 14.35 -5.82
N VAL A 177 0.10 13.09 -5.63
CA VAL A 177 0.81 12.21 -4.68
C VAL A 177 2.26 12.00 -5.10
N ALA A 178 2.52 11.71 -6.39
CA ALA A 178 3.88 11.56 -6.91
C ALA A 178 4.73 12.83 -6.70
N GLN A 179 4.18 13.99 -7.04
CA GLN A 179 4.87 15.28 -6.85
C GLN A 179 5.17 15.55 -5.37
N ASN A 180 4.22 15.31 -4.48
CA ASN A 180 4.41 15.53 -3.04
C ASN A 180 5.43 14.54 -2.44
N ALA A 181 5.44 13.29 -2.88
CA ALA A 181 6.44 12.29 -2.49
C ALA A 181 7.85 12.76 -2.87
N HIS A 182 8.06 13.11 -4.14
CA HIS A 182 9.35 13.56 -4.63
C HIS A 182 9.82 14.87 -4.00
N ALA A 183 8.90 15.80 -3.72
CA ALA A 183 9.23 17.04 -3.01
C ALA A 183 9.81 16.82 -1.60
N GLU A 184 9.48 15.69 -0.97
CA GLU A 184 10.01 15.30 0.34
C GLU A 184 11.06 14.16 0.24
N GLY A 185 11.49 13.80 -0.97
CA GLY A 185 12.58 12.85 -1.23
C GLY A 185 12.25 11.38 -1.06
N ILE A 186 10.97 11.02 -1.10
CA ILE A 186 10.52 9.62 -1.08
C ILE A 186 9.96 9.20 -2.45
N TRP A 187 9.95 7.90 -2.74
CA TRP A 187 9.39 7.37 -3.97
C TRP A 187 7.90 7.03 -3.86
N ALA A 188 7.20 7.02 -4.98
CA ALA A 188 5.79 6.67 -5.08
C ALA A 188 5.54 5.60 -6.14
N GLY A 189 4.92 4.49 -5.72
CA GLY A 189 4.48 3.42 -6.62
C GLY A 189 2.96 3.35 -6.74
N ILE A 190 2.49 2.60 -7.74
CA ILE A 190 1.08 2.26 -7.92
C ILE A 190 0.88 0.77 -7.66
N CYS A 191 -0.09 0.45 -6.82
CA CYS A 191 -0.65 -0.89 -6.69
C CYS A 191 -2.16 -0.85 -7.00
N GLY A 192 -2.68 -1.97 -7.47
CA GLY A 192 -4.06 -2.05 -7.94
C GLY A 192 -4.14 -2.19 -9.46
N GLU A 193 -5.36 -2.21 -9.98
CA GLU A 193 -5.60 -2.57 -11.38
C GLU A 193 -5.07 -1.54 -12.38
N LEU A 194 -5.12 -0.26 -12.05
CA LEU A 194 -4.58 0.81 -12.90
C LEU A 194 -3.07 0.66 -13.15
N GLY A 195 -2.30 0.12 -12.20
CA GLY A 195 -0.88 -0.15 -12.41
C GLY A 195 -0.60 -1.12 -13.55
N ALA A 196 -1.59 -1.95 -13.92
CA ALA A 196 -1.51 -2.92 -15.02
C ALA A 196 -2.12 -2.40 -16.33
N ASP A 197 -2.59 -1.16 -16.37
CA ASP A 197 -3.19 -0.55 -17.54
C ASP A 197 -2.11 -0.06 -18.51
N LEU A 198 -2.13 -0.63 -19.72
CA LEU A 198 -1.14 -0.31 -20.75
C LEU A 198 -1.35 1.09 -21.36
N GLU A 199 -2.58 1.59 -21.37
CA GLU A 199 -2.90 2.91 -21.93
C GLU A 199 -2.41 4.03 -21.01
N LEU A 200 -2.37 3.79 -19.70
CA LEU A 200 -1.92 4.75 -18.70
C LEU A 200 -0.44 4.65 -18.35
N THR A 201 0.25 3.58 -18.76
CA THR A 201 1.64 3.33 -18.36
C THR A 201 2.55 4.52 -18.66
N GLU A 202 2.51 5.07 -19.89
CA GLU A 202 3.32 6.21 -20.28
C GLU A 202 2.98 7.47 -19.47
N GLN A 203 1.70 7.71 -19.22
CA GLN A 203 1.23 8.83 -18.41
C GLN A 203 1.72 8.73 -16.97
N PHE A 204 1.75 7.53 -16.38
CA PHE A 204 2.30 7.31 -15.05
C PHE A 204 3.81 7.61 -14.98
N LEU A 205 4.57 7.23 -16.01
CA LEU A 205 5.99 7.58 -16.10
C LEU A 205 6.17 9.12 -16.16
N GLN A 206 5.35 9.80 -16.96
CA GLN A 206 5.39 11.28 -17.05
C GLN A 206 4.97 11.97 -15.74
N MET A 207 4.13 11.35 -14.93
CA MET A 207 3.77 11.82 -13.58
C MET A 207 4.90 11.62 -12.56
N GLY A 208 5.94 10.83 -12.90
CA GLY A 208 7.03 10.50 -12.01
C GLY A 208 6.73 9.30 -11.10
N ILE A 209 5.89 8.37 -11.52
CA ILE A 209 5.67 7.12 -10.77
C ILE A 209 6.90 6.22 -10.88
N ASP A 210 7.46 5.82 -9.74
CA ASP A 210 8.70 5.05 -9.63
C ASP A 210 8.49 3.53 -9.74
N GLU A 211 7.31 3.04 -9.34
CA GLU A 211 7.00 1.62 -9.31
C GLU A 211 5.56 1.32 -9.81
N LEU A 212 5.44 0.30 -10.64
CA LEU A 212 4.15 -0.29 -11.02
C LEU A 212 4.09 -1.74 -10.53
N SER A 213 3.31 -1.97 -9.47
CA SER A 213 3.09 -3.29 -8.89
C SER A 213 1.96 -4.00 -9.64
N VAL A 214 2.30 -5.04 -10.39
CA VAL A 214 1.38 -5.70 -11.31
C VAL A 214 1.43 -7.21 -11.20
N SER A 215 0.38 -7.88 -11.67
CA SER A 215 0.38 -9.34 -11.75
C SER A 215 1.46 -9.85 -12.71
N PRO A 216 2.02 -11.06 -12.49
CA PRO A 216 3.11 -11.60 -13.31
C PRO A 216 2.86 -11.58 -14.81
N GLY A 217 1.61 -11.80 -15.26
CA GLY A 217 1.25 -11.78 -16.68
C GLY A 217 1.32 -10.39 -17.34
N ARG A 218 1.32 -9.32 -16.55
CA ARG A 218 1.39 -7.93 -17.04
C ARG A 218 2.80 -7.37 -17.06
N ILE A 219 3.77 -8.02 -16.43
CA ILE A 219 5.15 -7.53 -16.32
C ILE A 219 5.78 -7.27 -17.71
N LEU A 220 5.72 -8.25 -18.61
CA LEU A 220 6.37 -8.11 -19.92
C LEU A 220 5.74 -7.03 -20.81
N PRO A 221 4.39 -6.95 -20.97
CA PRO A 221 3.76 -5.87 -21.72
C PRO A 221 4.14 -4.48 -21.18
N ILE A 222 4.06 -4.27 -19.87
CA ILE A 222 4.40 -2.98 -19.26
C ILE A 222 5.88 -2.65 -19.46
N ARG A 223 6.79 -3.60 -19.22
CA ARG A 223 8.22 -3.38 -19.47
C ARG A 223 8.54 -3.03 -20.91
N LYS A 224 7.75 -3.51 -21.87
CA LYS A 224 7.89 -3.11 -23.28
C LYS A 224 7.58 -1.61 -23.42
N ILE A 225 6.43 -1.15 -22.94
CA ILE A 225 6.04 0.26 -23.00
C ILE A 225 7.09 1.13 -22.29
N VAL A 226 7.49 0.79 -21.06
CA VAL A 226 8.51 1.54 -20.31
C VAL A 226 9.84 1.70 -21.08
N ARG A 227 10.24 0.71 -21.86
CA ARG A 227 11.47 0.77 -22.68
C ARG A 227 11.31 1.57 -23.97
N GLU A 228 10.10 1.61 -24.51
CA GLU A 228 9.77 2.31 -25.75
C GLU A 228 9.33 3.77 -25.50
N SER A 229 8.94 4.09 -24.25
CA SER A 229 8.59 5.45 -23.87
C SER A 229 9.82 6.35 -23.84
N GLU A 230 9.75 7.47 -24.54
CA GLU A 230 10.72 8.55 -24.43
C GLU A 230 10.45 9.31 -23.14
N CYS A 231 10.92 8.80 -22.01
CA CYS A 231 10.97 9.57 -20.78
C CYS A 231 12.04 10.64 -20.98
N GLY A 232 11.62 11.88 -21.20
CA GLY A 232 12.52 13.03 -21.14
C GLY A 232 13.15 13.10 -19.76
N CYS A 233 14.34 12.54 -19.62
CA CYS A 233 15.23 12.85 -18.51
C CYS A 233 15.75 14.27 -18.77
N GLU A 234 15.07 15.30 -18.26
CA GLU A 234 15.65 16.62 -18.00
C GLU A 234 16.15 16.71 -16.55
#